data_d0629d169b68bbbe4e61d78761e4ae4d
#
_entry.id   d0629d169b68bbbe4e61d78761e4ae4d
#
_cell.length_a   1.000
_cell.length_b   1.000
_cell.length_c   1.000
_cell.angle_alpha   90.00
_cell.angle_beta   90.00
_cell.angle_gamma   90.00
#
_symmetry.space_group_name_H-M   'P 1'
#
loop_
_entity.id
_entity.type
_entity.pdbx_description
1 polymer ?
#
loop_
_entity_poly.entity_id
_entity_poly.type
_entity_poly.pdbx_seq_one_letter_code
_entity_poly.pdbx_strand_id
1 'polypeptide(L)'
;MPIIVKSNLSKQLTHFLKSKLLKDELLVLPTETVYGLAGLGTNIKAAKKIFLLKKRPLKKKLIFHCSSLKMVDKFFKLDDENLILAKEFWPGPLTLVLQRKSLEIPKSLTLNNECAVRVPNNKFTLNLINKVGKPLVMPSANKFKQLSPINSEMVFQQFIETNLLIVDDGKCKVGIESTLIKISDNKLNIIRPGFISLENVKKILPYMVISKYNKNLSFPGTSK
;
A
#
# COMPACT_ATOMS: atom_id res chain seq x y z
N MET A 1 -23.40 -0.16 -9.67
CA MET A 1 -22.83 1.03 -8.99
C MET A 1 -22.10 0.59 -7.73
N PRO A 2 -21.04 1.28 -7.29
CA PRO A 2 -20.38 0.99 -6.04
C PRO A 2 -21.32 1.11 -4.83
N ILE A 3 -21.01 0.35 -3.78
CA ILE A 3 -21.76 0.40 -2.51
C ILE A 3 -20.84 1.01 -1.46
N ILE A 4 -21.29 2.10 -0.83
CA ILE A 4 -20.55 2.75 0.26
C ILE A 4 -21.08 2.23 1.59
N VAL A 5 -20.17 1.77 2.46
CA VAL A 5 -20.46 1.38 3.84
C VAL A 5 -19.61 2.19 4.79
N LYS A 6 -20.20 2.70 5.89
CA LYS A 6 -19.44 3.41 6.92
C LYS A 6 -18.48 2.46 7.62
N SER A 7 -17.27 2.95 7.90
CA SER A 7 -16.30 2.22 8.70
C SER A 7 -16.85 2.04 10.12
N ASN A 8 -16.89 0.81 10.56
CA ASN A 8 -17.08 0.47 11.97
C ASN A 8 -16.32 -0.82 12.27
N LEU A 9 -15.87 -0.99 13.50
CA LEU A 9 -15.12 -2.16 13.91
C LEU A 9 -16.03 -3.33 14.33
N SER A 10 -17.30 -3.36 13.88
CA SER A 10 -18.19 -4.48 14.19
C SER A 10 -17.61 -5.79 13.68
N LYS A 11 -17.83 -6.86 14.47
CA LYS A 11 -17.38 -8.21 14.10
C LYS A 11 -18.02 -8.66 12.79
N GLN A 12 -19.30 -8.34 12.58
CA GLN A 12 -20.05 -8.71 11.37
C GLN A 12 -19.47 -8.09 10.11
N LEU A 13 -19.28 -6.75 10.07
CA LEU A 13 -18.72 -6.06 8.92
C LEU A 13 -17.31 -6.56 8.61
N THR A 14 -16.44 -6.62 9.62
CA THR A 14 -15.05 -7.05 9.40
C THR A 14 -14.95 -8.52 8.98
N HIS A 15 -15.85 -9.41 9.44
CA HIS A 15 -15.92 -10.80 8.99
C HIS A 15 -16.38 -10.88 7.53
N PHE A 16 -17.40 -10.14 7.17
CA PHE A 16 -17.92 -10.05 5.80
C PHE A 16 -16.84 -9.55 4.82
N LEU A 17 -16.15 -8.45 5.13
CA LEU A 17 -15.09 -7.91 4.30
C LEU A 17 -13.88 -8.86 4.18
N LYS A 18 -13.51 -9.53 5.28
CA LYS A 18 -12.50 -10.59 5.26
C LYS A 18 -12.88 -11.70 4.30
N SER A 19 -14.13 -12.19 4.36
CA SER A 19 -14.59 -13.28 3.49
C SER A 19 -14.51 -12.90 2.01
N LYS A 20 -14.84 -11.65 1.66
CA LYS A 20 -14.70 -11.13 0.29
C LYS A 20 -13.25 -11.12 -0.17
N LEU A 21 -12.33 -10.57 0.63
CA LEU A 21 -10.89 -10.57 0.29
C LEU A 21 -10.33 -11.98 0.08
N LEU A 22 -10.74 -12.94 0.93
CA LEU A 22 -10.30 -14.35 0.80
C LEU A 22 -10.87 -15.05 -0.44
N LYS A 23 -11.96 -14.52 -1.02
CA LYS A 23 -12.55 -14.96 -2.30
C LYS A 23 -12.02 -14.17 -3.51
N ASP A 24 -10.90 -13.44 -3.34
CA ASP A 24 -10.28 -12.60 -4.38
C ASP A 24 -11.18 -11.47 -4.90
N GLU A 25 -12.16 -11.05 -4.11
CA GLU A 25 -12.93 -9.85 -4.40
C GLU A 25 -12.14 -8.60 -3.98
N LEU A 26 -12.35 -7.50 -4.71
CA LEU A 26 -11.70 -6.22 -4.43
C LEU A 26 -12.56 -5.38 -3.50
N LEU A 27 -11.91 -4.65 -2.61
CA LEU A 27 -12.52 -3.66 -1.73
C LEU A 27 -11.83 -2.31 -1.91
N VAL A 28 -12.50 -1.22 -1.57
CA VAL A 28 -11.84 0.06 -1.37
C VAL A 28 -11.74 0.34 0.12
N LEU A 29 -10.52 0.59 0.58
CA LEU A 29 -10.22 0.80 2.00
C LEU A 29 -9.59 2.18 2.23
N PRO A 30 -9.95 2.85 3.33
CA PRO A 30 -9.35 4.12 3.72
C PRO A 30 -7.92 3.93 4.22
N THR A 31 -7.08 4.95 3.99
CA THR A 31 -5.80 5.13 4.70
C THR A 31 -5.66 6.59 5.12
N GLU A 32 -4.63 6.91 5.89
CA GLU A 32 -4.35 8.30 6.24
C GLU A 32 -3.87 9.13 5.03
N THR A 33 -3.33 8.47 3.99
CA THR A 33 -2.83 9.13 2.78
C THR A 33 -3.90 9.30 1.71
N VAL A 34 -4.34 8.21 1.11
CA VAL A 34 -5.36 8.16 0.05
C VAL A 34 -6.16 6.88 0.18
N TYR A 35 -7.34 6.80 -0.40
CA TYR A 35 -8.10 5.55 -0.48
C TYR A 35 -7.38 4.54 -1.39
N GLY A 36 -7.35 3.28 -0.97
CA GLY A 36 -6.67 2.19 -1.66
C GLY A 36 -7.62 1.13 -2.22
N LEU A 37 -7.36 0.67 -3.45
CA LEU A 37 -8.05 -0.48 -4.05
C LEU A 37 -7.36 -1.76 -3.59
N ALA A 38 -7.99 -2.46 -2.64
CA ALA A 38 -7.43 -3.57 -1.90
C ALA A 38 -7.76 -4.92 -2.52
N GLY A 39 -6.77 -5.79 -2.58
CA GLY A 39 -6.91 -7.22 -2.90
C GLY A 39 -5.90 -8.05 -2.12
N LEU A 40 -6.12 -9.37 -2.03
CA LEU A 40 -5.23 -10.28 -1.31
C LEU A 40 -3.83 -10.30 -1.94
N GLY A 41 -2.80 -9.95 -1.17
CA GLY A 41 -1.41 -9.83 -1.66
C GLY A 41 -0.72 -11.17 -1.91
N THR A 42 -1.25 -12.25 -1.38
CA THR A 42 -0.77 -13.63 -1.58
C THR A 42 -1.45 -14.33 -2.76
N ASN A 43 -2.34 -13.64 -3.50
CA ASN A 43 -3.04 -14.22 -4.64
C ASN A 43 -2.91 -13.34 -5.89
N ILE A 44 -2.36 -13.92 -6.95
CA ILE A 44 -2.20 -13.25 -8.25
C ILE A 44 -3.53 -12.87 -8.91
N LYS A 45 -4.62 -13.62 -8.63
CA LYS A 45 -5.95 -13.35 -9.20
C LYS A 45 -6.48 -11.98 -8.74
N ALA A 46 -6.38 -11.68 -7.43
CA ALA A 46 -6.75 -10.37 -6.88
C ALA A 46 -5.93 -9.24 -7.52
N ALA A 47 -4.61 -9.41 -7.62
CA ALA A 47 -3.74 -8.42 -8.27
C ALA A 47 -4.08 -8.20 -9.75
N LYS A 48 -4.37 -9.26 -10.52
CA LYS A 48 -4.81 -9.14 -11.93
C LYS A 48 -6.09 -8.33 -12.04
N LYS A 49 -7.08 -8.55 -11.16
CA LYS A 49 -8.32 -7.74 -11.13
C LYS A 49 -8.02 -6.26 -10.87
N ILE A 50 -7.07 -5.94 -9.97
CA ILE A 50 -6.64 -4.55 -9.73
C ILE A 50 -6.05 -3.92 -10.99
N PHE A 51 -5.12 -4.61 -11.67
CA PHE A 51 -4.52 -4.09 -12.91
C PHE A 51 -5.55 -3.83 -14.00
N LEU A 52 -6.49 -4.75 -14.20
CA LEU A 52 -7.57 -4.62 -15.18
C LEU A 52 -8.47 -3.44 -14.83
N LEU A 53 -8.99 -3.38 -13.62
CA LEU A 53 -9.93 -2.34 -13.19
C LEU A 53 -9.34 -0.94 -13.26
N LYS A 54 -8.07 -0.79 -12.92
CA LYS A 54 -7.35 0.49 -12.99
C LYS A 54 -6.84 0.82 -14.40
N LYS A 55 -6.90 -0.10 -15.37
CA LYS A 55 -6.19 -0.01 -16.66
C LYS A 55 -4.69 0.28 -16.45
N ARG A 56 -4.08 -0.38 -15.44
CA ARG A 56 -2.70 -0.16 -15.01
C ARG A 56 -1.74 -1.13 -15.71
N PRO A 57 -0.60 -0.67 -16.25
CA PRO A 57 0.40 -1.57 -16.83
C PRO A 57 0.98 -2.55 -15.79
N LEU A 58 1.10 -3.84 -16.13
CA LEU A 58 1.60 -4.92 -15.24
C LEU A 58 3.02 -4.67 -14.72
N LYS A 59 3.85 -3.94 -15.47
CA LYS A 59 5.20 -3.54 -15.07
C LYS A 59 5.23 -2.59 -13.87
N LYS A 60 4.17 -1.84 -13.60
CA LYS A 60 4.04 -0.93 -12.46
C LYS A 60 3.57 -1.71 -11.22
N LYS A 61 4.51 -2.24 -10.44
CA LYS A 61 4.24 -3.09 -9.27
C LYS A 61 3.30 -2.43 -8.25
N LEU A 62 2.76 -3.21 -7.33
CA LEU A 62 1.81 -2.78 -6.32
C LEU A 62 2.49 -2.60 -4.97
N ILE A 63 1.90 -1.82 -4.07
CA ILE A 63 2.35 -1.68 -2.68
C ILE A 63 1.62 -2.70 -1.83
N PHE A 64 2.38 -3.47 -1.05
CA PHE A 64 1.87 -4.37 -0.04
C PHE A 64 1.60 -3.61 1.26
N HIS A 65 0.43 -3.83 1.84
CA HIS A 65 0.03 -3.23 3.11
C HIS A 65 -0.07 -4.34 4.17
N CYS A 66 0.66 -4.14 5.26
CA CYS A 66 0.67 -5.02 6.42
C CYS A 66 0.00 -4.35 7.62
N SER A 67 -0.44 -5.15 8.61
CA SER A 67 -1.07 -4.63 9.83
C SER A 67 -0.07 -4.29 10.94
N SER A 68 1.18 -4.77 10.87
CA SER A 68 2.19 -4.60 11.91
C SER A 68 3.58 -4.96 11.41
N LEU A 69 4.61 -4.53 12.16
CA LEU A 69 6.00 -4.98 11.96
C LEU A 69 6.13 -6.51 12.01
N LYS A 70 5.41 -7.18 12.92
CA LYS A 70 5.38 -8.65 13.00
C LYS A 70 4.90 -9.30 11.70
N MET A 71 3.85 -8.72 11.06
CA MET A 71 3.39 -9.21 9.77
C MET A 71 4.41 -8.91 8.68
N VAL A 72 5.04 -7.74 8.69
CA VAL A 72 6.11 -7.42 7.72
C VAL A 72 7.24 -8.43 7.82
N ASP A 73 7.79 -8.70 8.99
CA ASP A 73 8.89 -9.65 9.18
C ASP A 73 8.53 -11.10 8.78
N LYS A 74 7.26 -11.49 8.90
CA LYS A 74 6.80 -12.80 8.41
C LYS A 74 6.93 -12.95 6.89
N PHE A 75 6.65 -11.87 6.13
CA PHE A 75 6.53 -11.94 4.66
C PHE A 75 7.70 -11.30 3.91
N PHE A 76 8.41 -10.36 4.53
CA PHE A 76 9.49 -9.55 3.92
C PHE A 76 10.69 -9.49 4.85
N LYS A 77 11.88 -9.30 4.29
CA LYS A 77 13.11 -9.15 5.07
C LYS A 77 13.27 -7.68 5.47
N LEU A 78 13.34 -7.44 6.77
CA LEU A 78 13.73 -6.15 7.36
C LEU A 78 15.22 -6.23 7.72
N ASP A 79 16.05 -5.41 7.12
CA ASP A 79 17.40 -5.12 7.58
C ASP A 79 17.39 -4.00 8.63
N ASP A 80 18.52 -3.72 9.26
CA ASP A 80 18.60 -2.81 10.42
C ASP A 80 18.15 -1.39 10.07
N GLU A 81 18.57 -0.82 8.95
CA GLU A 81 18.20 0.53 8.52
C GLU A 81 16.71 0.63 8.17
N ASN A 82 16.18 -0.37 7.46
CA ASN A 82 14.75 -0.43 7.18
C ASN A 82 13.93 -0.61 8.47
N LEU A 83 14.44 -1.38 9.45
CA LEU A 83 13.78 -1.55 10.75
C LEU A 83 13.77 -0.25 11.56
N ILE A 84 14.85 0.53 11.54
CA ILE A 84 14.94 1.84 12.19
C ILE A 84 13.87 2.78 11.61
N LEU A 85 13.82 2.92 10.28
CA LEU A 85 12.79 3.75 9.61
C LEU A 85 11.37 3.23 9.85
N ALA A 86 11.19 1.93 9.86
CA ALA A 86 9.90 1.31 10.11
C ALA A 86 9.39 1.58 11.53
N LYS A 87 10.25 1.51 12.54
CA LYS A 87 9.89 1.82 13.94
C LYS A 87 9.50 3.28 14.14
N GLU A 88 10.14 4.20 13.41
CA GLU A 88 9.87 5.64 13.50
C GLU A 88 8.58 6.02 12.76
N PHE A 89 8.37 5.51 11.54
CA PHE A 89 7.33 6.01 10.64
C PHE A 89 6.15 5.06 10.44
N TRP A 90 6.13 3.86 11.03
CA TRP A 90 5.00 2.94 10.96
C TRP A 90 4.32 2.74 12.31
N PRO A 91 2.97 2.73 12.34
CA PRO A 91 2.03 2.94 11.23
C PRO A 91 2.07 4.36 10.69
N GLY A 92 2.18 4.52 9.35
CA GLY A 92 2.27 5.85 8.76
C GLY A 92 2.60 5.91 7.26
N PRO A 93 2.86 7.13 6.76
CA PRO A 93 2.95 7.43 5.33
C PRO A 93 4.36 7.17 4.74
N LEU A 94 5.04 6.12 5.22
CA LEU A 94 6.30 5.62 4.65
C LEU A 94 6.07 4.28 3.95
N THR A 95 6.63 4.13 2.76
CA THR A 95 6.74 2.86 2.03
C THR A 95 8.20 2.51 1.85
N LEU A 96 8.59 1.29 2.22
CA LEU A 96 9.95 0.77 2.08
C LEU A 96 10.01 -0.31 1.00
N VAL A 97 11.10 -0.36 0.25
CA VAL A 97 11.38 -1.46 -0.67
C VAL A 97 12.14 -2.53 0.11
N LEU A 98 11.53 -3.69 0.26
CA LEU A 98 12.04 -4.81 1.04
C LEU A 98 12.17 -6.05 0.17
N GLN A 99 13.12 -6.94 0.50
CA GLN A 99 13.24 -8.25 -0.13
C GLN A 99 12.06 -9.15 0.28
N ARG A 100 11.54 -9.91 -0.68
CA ARG A 100 10.55 -10.96 -0.42
C ARG A 100 11.19 -12.08 0.41
N LYS A 101 10.57 -12.46 1.52
CA LYS A 101 10.97 -13.57 2.39
C LYS A 101 10.06 -14.79 2.19
N SER A 102 8.76 -14.58 2.21
CA SER A 102 7.77 -15.66 2.12
C SER A 102 7.45 -16.06 0.69
N LEU A 103 7.36 -17.37 0.43
CA LEU A 103 6.91 -17.93 -0.85
C LEU A 103 5.41 -17.73 -1.10
N GLU A 104 4.63 -17.37 -0.08
CA GLU A 104 3.22 -16.99 -0.25
C GLU A 104 3.06 -15.71 -1.09
N ILE A 105 4.08 -14.85 -1.16
CA ILE A 105 4.07 -13.68 -2.05
C ILE A 105 4.44 -14.13 -3.47
N PRO A 106 3.54 -14.01 -4.46
CA PRO A 106 3.83 -14.42 -5.82
C PRO A 106 5.02 -13.64 -6.42
N LYS A 107 6.00 -14.34 -6.99
CA LYS A 107 7.18 -13.72 -7.63
C LYS A 107 6.80 -12.72 -8.73
N SER A 108 5.70 -12.94 -9.44
CA SER A 108 5.19 -12.03 -10.46
C SER A 108 4.75 -10.66 -9.93
N LEU A 109 4.48 -10.53 -8.63
CA LEU A 109 4.15 -9.26 -7.97
C LEU A 109 5.38 -8.51 -7.47
N THR A 110 6.57 -9.11 -7.54
CA THR A 110 7.83 -8.51 -7.12
C THR A 110 8.59 -7.87 -8.28
N LEU A 111 9.54 -7.02 -8.00
CA LEU A 111 10.55 -6.51 -8.94
C LEU A 111 11.93 -6.99 -8.46
N ASN A 112 12.57 -7.89 -9.19
CA ASN A 112 13.84 -8.51 -8.77
C ASN A 112 13.82 -9.07 -7.33
N ASN A 113 12.73 -9.76 -6.99
CA ASN A 113 12.44 -10.26 -5.65
C ASN A 113 12.21 -9.17 -4.57
N GLU A 114 12.05 -7.91 -4.96
CA GLU A 114 11.77 -6.78 -4.06
C GLU A 114 10.29 -6.37 -4.12
N CYS A 115 9.78 -5.89 -3.00
CA CYS A 115 8.40 -5.44 -2.80
C CYS A 115 8.37 -4.07 -2.15
N ALA A 116 7.49 -3.18 -2.59
CA ALA A 116 7.16 -1.98 -1.87
C ALA A 116 6.17 -2.34 -0.75
N VAL A 117 6.50 -2.05 0.51
CA VAL A 117 5.78 -2.48 1.70
C VAL A 117 5.47 -1.30 2.61
N ARG A 118 4.28 -1.30 3.24
CA ARG A 118 3.84 -0.25 4.16
C ARG A 118 2.95 -0.81 5.27
N VAL A 119 2.98 -0.15 6.44
CA VAL A 119 1.97 -0.30 7.49
C VAL A 119 1.20 1.03 7.58
N PRO A 120 -0.05 1.12 7.08
CA PRO A 120 -0.81 2.38 7.02
C PRO A 120 -1.31 2.79 8.41
N ASN A 121 -1.53 4.10 8.63
CA ASN A 121 -2.08 4.60 9.89
C ASN A 121 -3.61 4.84 9.77
N ASN A 122 -4.35 3.76 9.62
CA ASN A 122 -5.82 3.77 9.69
C ASN A 122 -6.30 2.56 10.51
N LYS A 123 -6.99 2.82 11.61
CA LYS A 123 -7.41 1.79 12.59
C LYS A 123 -8.28 0.71 11.96
N PHE A 124 -9.23 1.09 11.09
CA PHE A 124 -10.13 0.14 10.43
C PHE A 124 -9.34 -0.78 9.51
N THR A 125 -8.53 -0.21 8.63
CA THR A 125 -7.72 -0.96 7.65
C THR A 125 -6.71 -1.88 8.33
N LEU A 126 -6.02 -1.41 9.38
CA LEU A 126 -5.10 -2.25 10.17
C LEU A 126 -5.82 -3.45 10.80
N ASN A 127 -7.00 -3.22 11.41
CA ASN A 127 -7.79 -4.30 12.01
C ASN A 127 -8.22 -5.34 10.97
N LEU A 128 -8.69 -4.89 9.80
CA LEU A 128 -9.10 -5.79 8.72
C LEU A 128 -7.92 -6.62 8.19
N ILE A 129 -6.75 -5.98 7.91
CA ILE A 129 -5.54 -6.69 7.46
C ILE A 129 -5.11 -7.73 8.52
N ASN A 130 -5.14 -7.35 9.80
CA ASN A 130 -4.81 -8.28 10.89
C ASN A 130 -5.76 -9.48 10.93
N LYS A 131 -7.07 -9.26 10.78
CA LYS A 131 -8.07 -10.34 10.74
C LYS A 131 -7.95 -11.23 9.49
N VAL A 132 -7.54 -10.68 8.35
CA VAL A 132 -7.22 -11.46 7.13
C VAL A 132 -6.01 -12.34 7.38
N GLY A 133 -5.02 -11.87 8.16
CA GLY A 133 -3.80 -12.60 8.51
C GLY A 133 -2.75 -12.63 7.40
N LYS A 134 -2.97 -11.88 6.31
CA LYS A 134 -2.09 -11.81 5.13
C LYS A 134 -1.99 -10.37 4.62
N PRO A 135 -0.85 -9.99 3.98
CA PRO A 135 -0.71 -8.68 3.36
C PRO A 135 -1.76 -8.45 2.27
N LEU A 136 -2.23 -7.22 2.13
CA LEU A 136 -3.04 -6.79 1.00
C LEU A 136 -2.19 -5.99 0.00
N VAL A 137 -2.42 -6.15 -1.30
CA VAL A 137 -1.91 -5.21 -2.31
C VAL A 137 -2.93 -4.08 -2.46
N MET A 138 -2.48 -2.82 -2.29
CA MET A 138 -3.37 -1.66 -2.24
C MET A 138 -2.77 -0.45 -2.97
N PRO A 139 -2.86 -0.35 -4.30
CA PRO A 139 -2.62 0.92 -4.98
C PRO A 139 -3.74 1.93 -4.67
N SER A 140 -3.52 3.22 -4.92
CA SER A 140 -4.58 4.24 -4.82
C SER A 140 -5.85 3.84 -5.59
N ALA A 141 -7.02 4.17 -5.07
CA ALA A 141 -8.31 3.76 -5.63
C ALA A 141 -8.80 4.72 -6.74
N ASN A 142 -7.98 4.91 -7.80
CA ASN A 142 -8.27 5.74 -8.98
C ASN A 142 -8.00 4.98 -10.26
N LYS A 143 -8.58 5.38 -11.37
CA LYS A 143 -8.15 4.96 -12.71
C LYS A 143 -6.71 5.43 -12.95
N PHE A 144 -5.91 4.67 -13.70
CA PHE A 144 -4.49 4.98 -13.91
C PHE A 144 -4.28 6.39 -14.47
N LYS A 145 -3.35 7.16 -13.90
CA LYS A 145 -3.06 8.59 -14.19
C LYS A 145 -4.13 9.60 -13.75
N GLN A 146 -5.22 9.18 -13.13
CA GLN A 146 -6.17 10.09 -12.50
C GLN A 146 -5.72 10.48 -11.08
N LEU A 147 -6.32 11.53 -10.51
CA LEU A 147 -6.06 11.97 -9.15
C LEU A 147 -6.35 10.87 -8.13
N SER A 148 -5.46 10.71 -7.16
CA SER A 148 -5.65 9.79 -6.04
C SER A 148 -6.78 10.28 -5.13
N PRO A 149 -7.77 9.44 -4.79
CA PRO A 149 -8.94 9.86 -4.03
C PRO A 149 -8.62 10.02 -2.55
N ILE A 150 -9.11 11.08 -1.96
CA ILE A 150 -8.95 11.41 -0.54
C ILE A 150 -10.24 11.20 0.27
N ASN A 151 -11.33 10.82 -0.37
CA ASN A 151 -12.60 10.46 0.26
C ASN A 151 -13.33 9.40 -0.58
N SER A 152 -14.38 8.81 -0.03
CA SER A 152 -15.20 7.77 -0.66
C SER A 152 -15.93 8.26 -1.89
N GLU A 153 -16.38 9.51 -1.91
CA GLU A 153 -17.10 10.12 -3.04
C GLU A 153 -16.21 10.20 -4.28
N MET A 154 -14.95 10.63 -4.15
CA MET A 154 -13.99 10.64 -5.28
C MET A 154 -13.75 9.24 -5.84
N VAL A 155 -13.77 8.20 -5.00
CA VAL A 155 -13.68 6.81 -5.48
C VAL A 155 -14.94 6.42 -6.23
N PHE A 156 -16.12 6.71 -5.66
CA PHE A 156 -17.42 6.41 -6.26
C PHE A 156 -17.51 6.96 -7.68
N GLN A 157 -17.18 8.23 -7.88
CA GLN A 157 -17.21 8.89 -9.20
C GLN A 157 -16.28 8.20 -10.22
N GLN A 158 -15.10 7.75 -9.80
CA GLN A 158 -14.15 7.11 -10.73
C GLN A 158 -14.55 5.69 -11.12
N PHE A 159 -15.34 5.00 -10.28
CA PHE A 159 -15.72 3.59 -10.48
C PHE A 159 -17.23 3.37 -10.54
N ILE A 160 -17.99 4.38 -10.93
CA ILE A 160 -19.47 4.39 -10.94
C ILE A 160 -20.10 3.18 -11.69
N GLU A 161 -19.42 2.67 -12.69
CA GLU A 161 -19.88 1.52 -13.50
C GLU A 161 -19.55 0.15 -12.87
N THR A 162 -19.00 0.14 -11.65
CA THR A 162 -18.57 -1.10 -10.97
C THR A 162 -19.47 -1.41 -9.79
N ASN A 163 -19.35 -2.61 -9.25
CA ASN A 163 -19.99 -3.05 -7.99
C ASN A 163 -19.00 -3.10 -6.82
N LEU A 164 -17.99 -2.21 -6.82
CA LEU A 164 -17.03 -2.15 -5.73
C LEU A 164 -17.68 -1.81 -4.40
N LEU A 165 -17.22 -2.47 -3.34
CA LEU A 165 -17.56 -2.11 -1.97
C LEU A 165 -16.52 -1.13 -1.42
N ILE A 166 -16.98 0.07 -1.07
CA ILE A 166 -16.16 1.19 -0.58
C ILE A 166 -16.41 1.32 0.91
N VAL A 167 -15.36 1.18 1.73
CA VAL A 167 -15.44 1.48 3.16
C VAL A 167 -15.12 2.95 3.36
N ASP A 168 -16.10 3.71 3.84
CA ASP A 168 -15.97 5.15 4.08
C ASP A 168 -15.56 5.42 5.54
N ASP A 169 -14.41 6.06 5.70
CA ASP A 169 -13.86 6.54 6.99
C ASP A 169 -13.59 8.05 6.95
N GLY A 170 -14.33 8.77 6.09
CA GLY A 170 -14.19 10.21 5.89
C GLY A 170 -12.98 10.59 5.04
N LYS A 171 -12.58 11.87 5.15
CA LYS A 171 -11.46 12.43 4.38
C LYS A 171 -10.12 11.99 4.94
N CYS A 172 -9.20 11.61 4.05
CA CYS A 172 -7.83 11.28 4.42
C CYS A 172 -7.11 12.46 5.07
N LYS A 173 -6.39 12.20 6.18
CA LYS A 173 -5.71 13.25 6.96
C LYS A 173 -4.52 13.88 6.23
N VAL A 174 -3.82 13.10 5.41
CA VAL A 174 -2.59 13.52 4.69
C VAL A 174 -2.91 14.01 3.28
N GLY A 175 -3.71 13.29 2.52
CA GLY A 175 -4.19 13.70 1.19
C GLY A 175 -3.18 13.59 0.04
N ILE A 176 -1.95 13.14 0.31
CA ILE A 176 -0.93 12.83 -0.69
C ILE A 176 -0.37 11.43 -0.46
N GLU A 177 0.28 10.86 -1.47
CA GLU A 177 0.82 9.52 -1.37
C GLU A 177 2.02 9.40 -0.40
N SER A 178 2.30 8.18 0.06
CA SER A 178 3.43 7.89 0.96
C SER A 178 4.77 8.13 0.28
N THR A 179 5.77 8.55 1.05
CA THR A 179 7.17 8.57 0.60
C THR A 179 7.65 7.15 0.38
N LEU A 180 8.26 6.88 -0.78
CA LEU A 180 8.78 5.56 -1.13
C LEU A 180 10.31 5.58 -1.15
N ILE A 181 10.91 4.77 -0.29
CA ILE A 181 12.36 4.70 -0.08
C ILE A 181 12.86 3.28 -0.40
N LYS A 182 14.04 3.22 -1.04
CA LYS A 182 14.86 2.02 -1.15
C LYS A 182 16.22 2.28 -0.51
N ILE A 183 16.66 1.39 0.36
CA ILE A 183 18.02 1.35 0.88
C ILE A 183 18.76 0.22 0.18
N SER A 184 19.94 0.49 -0.36
CA SER A 184 20.86 -0.49 -0.94
C SER A 184 22.28 0.05 -0.94
N ASP A 185 23.27 -0.78 -0.65
CA ASP A 185 24.70 -0.44 -0.68
C ASP A 185 25.02 0.83 0.14
N ASN A 186 24.47 0.93 1.36
CA ASN A 186 24.59 2.08 2.26
C ASN A 186 24.11 3.42 1.64
N LYS A 187 23.26 3.35 0.61
CA LYS A 187 22.67 4.50 -0.04
C LYS A 187 21.15 4.50 0.13
N LEU A 188 20.62 5.66 0.47
CA LEU A 188 19.19 5.90 0.57
C LEU A 188 18.68 6.54 -0.72
N ASN A 189 17.77 5.86 -1.39
CA ASN A 189 17.16 6.31 -2.64
C ASN A 189 15.69 6.67 -2.40
N ILE A 190 15.31 7.94 -2.60
CA ILE A 190 13.90 8.33 -2.65
C ILE A 190 13.38 8.02 -4.04
N ILE A 191 12.56 6.97 -4.14
CA ILE A 191 11.94 6.54 -5.41
C ILE A 191 10.72 7.39 -5.74
N ARG A 192 9.97 7.81 -4.71
CA ARG A 192 8.82 8.70 -4.83
C ARG A 192 8.78 9.63 -3.62
N PRO A 193 8.84 10.95 -3.83
CA PRO A 193 8.57 11.90 -2.76
C PRO A 193 7.10 11.79 -2.31
N GLY A 194 6.84 12.05 -1.04
CA GLY A 194 5.52 12.00 -0.41
C GLY A 194 5.52 12.81 0.88
N PHE A 195 4.67 12.43 1.83
CA PHE A 195 4.48 13.21 3.07
C PHE A 195 5.74 13.27 3.96
N ILE A 196 6.51 12.17 4.06
CA ILE A 196 7.76 12.19 4.83
C ILE A 196 8.84 12.88 4.01
N SER A 197 9.37 13.99 4.54
CA SER A 197 10.43 14.74 3.89
C SER A 197 11.79 14.03 4.00
N LEU A 198 12.70 14.40 3.10
CA LEU A 198 14.08 13.93 3.15
C LEU A 198 14.77 14.32 4.47
N GLU A 199 14.49 15.51 4.99
CA GLU A 199 15.04 16.00 6.25
C GLU A 199 14.60 15.14 7.44
N ASN A 200 13.33 14.71 7.47
CA ASN A 200 12.85 13.77 8.49
C ASN A 200 13.63 12.45 8.46
N VAL A 201 13.88 11.92 7.26
CA VAL A 201 14.63 10.67 7.11
C VAL A 201 16.10 10.84 7.52
N LYS A 202 16.74 11.96 7.15
CA LYS A 202 18.11 12.29 7.54
C LYS A 202 18.31 12.41 9.05
N LYS A 203 17.33 12.94 9.77
CA LYS A 203 17.39 13.00 11.25
C LYS A 203 17.49 11.62 11.89
N ILE A 204 16.88 10.62 11.25
CA ILE A 204 16.84 9.24 11.77
C ILE A 204 18.06 8.43 11.32
N LEU A 205 18.51 8.63 10.07
CA LEU A 205 19.67 7.93 9.49
C LEU A 205 20.69 8.98 8.95
N PRO A 206 21.38 9.73 9.83
CA PRO A 206 22.25 10.84 9.41
C PRO A 206 23.49 10.38 8.63
N TYR A 207 23.92 9.14 8.84
CA TYR A 207 25.09 8.54 8.19
C TYR A 207 24.83 8.01 6.77
N MET A 208 23.56 7.94 6.35
CA MET A 208 23.22 7.41 5.03
C MET A 208 23.51 8.42 3.92
N VAL A 209 24.21 7.96 2.89
CA VAL A 209 24.42 8.75 1.66
C VAL A 209 23.13 8.76 0.85
N ILE A 210 22.63 9.96 0.54
CA ILE A 210 21.44 10.08 -0.29
C ILE A 210 21.87 10.07 -1.75
N SER A 211 21.38 9.11 -2.49
CA SER A 211 21.51 9.10 -3.94
C SER A 211 20.41 9.92 -4.60
N LYS A 212 20.74 10.54 -5.75
CA LYS A 212 19.76 11.30 -6.53
C LYS A 212 18.58 10.42 -6.91
N TYR A 213 17.38 11.04 -6.94
CA TYR A 213 16.13 10.42 -7.37
C TYR A 213 16.27 9.69 -8.70
N ASN A 214 16.07 8.37 -8.70
CA ASN A 214 16.14 7.55 -9.92
C ASN A 214 14.72 7.25 -10.43
N LYS A 215 14.29 7.97 -11.48
CA LYS A 215 12.96 7.82 -12.12
C LYS A 215 12.75 6.50 -12.87
N ASN A 216 13.80 5.72 -13.09
CA ASN A 216 13.75 4.53 -13.97
C ASN A 216 13.26 3.26 -13.25
N LEU A 217 13.04 3.29 -11.94
CA LEU A 217 12.57 2.14 -11.18
C LEU A 217 11.05 1.93 -11.38
N SER A 218 10.63 0.70 -11.69
CA SER A 218 9.22 0.33 -11.94
C SER A 218 8.39 0.13 -10.68
N PHE A 219 8.63 0.93 -9.63
CA PHE A 219 7.81 0.97 -8.43
C PHE A 219 6.58 1.88 -8.58
N PRO A 220 5.57 1.78 -7.67
CA PRO A 220 4.38 2.61 -7.72
C PRO A 220 4.68 4.11 -7.70
N GLY A 221 4.05 4.89 -8.59
CA GLY A 221 4.19 6.35 -8.64
C GLY A 221 5.46 6.87 -9.31
N THR A 222 6.23 6.02 -10.01
CA THR A 222 7.42 6.43 -10.80
C THR A 222 7.12 6.65 -12.29
N SER A 223 5.90 6.99 -12.68
CA SER A 223 5.57 7.33 -14.05
C SER A 223 6.09 8.73 -14.42
N LYS A 224 6.68 8.83 -15.62
CA LYS A 224 6.94 10.12 -16.28
C LYS A 224 5.64 10.84 -16.55
#